data_2c2d7fa10dc4fafde5677cf0478a6b49
#
_entry.id   2c2d7fa10dc4fafde5677cf0478a6b49
#
_cell.length_a   1.000
_cell.length_b   1.000
_cell.length_c   1.000
_cell.angle_alpha   90.00
_cell.angle_beta   90.00
_cell.angle_gamma   90.00
#
_symmetry.space_group_name_H-M   'P 1'
#
loop_
_entity.id
_entity.type
_entity.pdbx_description
1 polymer ?
#
loop_
_entity_poly.entity_id
_entity_poly.type
_entity_poly.pdbx_seq_one_letter_code
_entity_poly.pdbx_strand_id
1 'polypeptide(L)'
;MYKNIFKSIVLLSSFQAVAQQTPNDVSENYFTENDTVKTLNEVVINGKNNPSKSSVNRAGIKEKDLPQAIQVIGTEIIQQQQSIRLSDVVKNANGVYVGSARGGAQESFWSRGYDMSANNMFKNGFRFNSGSIPEVASLEKVEILKGSAALLYGNVAPGGIMNMVTKSPNFRTGGEITMQAGSYSFYKPSADVYGAFNNSIAYRFNGSYENSESFRDYVTRERYYVNPSLLFKVSDKTEITLQADYLSDDWTPDFGTGSIGKEIADVPRNAYLGAKWSNGNTKQATASILVNHEFNPNWKLNFNSSFQDYDRESIGTERIQPAANGDWNRPYGRNKAVEQIFANQISLQGNFKTGKIKHQL
;
A
#
# COMPACT_ATOMS: atom_id res chain seq x y z
N MET A 1 -41.22 -15.30 26.54
CA MET A 1 -42.20 -15.87 25.60
C MET A 1 -42.20 -14.98 24.37
N TYR A 2 -41.45 -15.38 23.34
CA TYR A 2 -41.66 -15.18 21.90
C TYR A 2 -40.38 -15.69 21.19
N LYS A 3 -40.48 -16.94 20.73
CA LYS A 3 -39.56 -17.53 19.78
C LYS A 3 -39.90 -16.99 18.40
N ASN A 4 -38.94 -16.39 17.70
CA ASN A 4 -39.06 -16.20 16.26
C ASN A 4 -37.92 -16.93 15.56
N ILE A 5 -38.37 -17.88 14.81
CA ILE A 5 -37.64 -18.80 13.93
C ILE A 5 -37.21 -17.98 12.69
N PHE A 6 -35.92 -17.80 12.49
CA PHE A 6 -35.39 -17.38 11.20
C PHE A 6 -35.11 -18.62 10.35
N LYS A 7 -35.94 -18.82 9.35
CA LYS A 7 -35.72 -19.85 8.31
C LYS A 7 -34.62 -19.34 7.37
N SER A 8 -33.49 -20.02 7.41
CA SER A 8 -32.42 -19.86 6.43
C SER A 8 -32.85 -20.45 5.10
N ILE A 9 -33.02 -19.63 4.08
CA ILE A 9 -33.12 -20.07 2.69
C ILE A 9 -31.69 -20.17 2.15
N VAL A 10 -31.20 -21.39 2.07
CA VAL A 10 -29.96 -21.71 1.33
C VAL A 10 -30.34 -21.85 -0.13
N LEU A 11 -29.98 -20.86 -0.93
CA LEU A 11 -30.01 -20.94 -2.39
C LEU A 11 -28.72 -21.63 -2.83
N LEU A 12 -28.80 -22.94 -3.07
CA LEU A 12 -27.79 -23.67 -3.83
C LEU A 12 -27.95 -23.30 -5.31
N SER A 13 -27.12 -22.40 -5.82
CA SER A 13 -26.90 -22.25 -7.25
C SER A 13 -25.82 -23.24 -7.68
N SER A 14 -26.23 -24.29 -8.37
CA SER A 14 -25.35 -25.23 -9.03
C SER A 14 -24.63 -24.54 -10.19
N PHE A 15 -23.34 -24.26 -10.04
CA PHE A 15 -22.47 -23.93 -11.16
C PHE A 15 -22.19 -25.19 -11.96
N GLN A 16 -22.75 -25.27 -13.16
CA GLN A 16 -22.32 -26.25 -14.15
C GLN A 16 -21.03 -25.76 -14.78
N ALA A 17 -19.93 -26.44 -14.46
CA ALA A 17 -18.68 -26.28 -15.17
C ALA A 17 -18.82 -26.91 -16.56
N VAL A 18 -18.88 -26.09 -17.61
CA VAL A 18 -18.74 -26.56 -18.98
C VAL A 18 -17.25 -26.76 -19.24
N ALA A 19 -16.82 -28.01 -19.23
CA ALA A 19 -15.51 -28.38 -19.72
C ALA A 19 -15.48 -28.22 -21.25
N GLN A 20 -14.74 -27.25 -21.76
CA GLN A 20 -14.40 -27.18 -23.16
C GLN A 20 -13.37 -28.26 -23.48
N GLN A 21 -13.78 -29.25 -24.24
CA GLN A 21 -12.87 -30.18 -24.89
C GLN A 21 -12.15 -29.46 -26.04
N THR A 22 -10.84 -29.38 -25.95
CA THR A 22 -9.98 -29.01 -27.08
C THR A 22 -9.87 -30.20 -28.02
N PRO A 23 -10.05 -30.04 -29.33
CA PRO A 23 -9.77 -31.10 -30.27
C PRO A 23 -8.26 -31.31 -30.39
N ASN A 24 -7.83 -32.54 -30.12
CA ASN A 24 -6.50 -33.00 -30.48
C ASN A 24 -6.44 -33.17 -31.99
N ASP A 25 -5.75 -32.27 -32.69
CA ASP A 25 -5.17 -32.56 -33.98
C ASP A 25 -3.64 -32.55 -33.83
N VAL A 26 -3.11 -33.72 -33.64
CA VAL A 26 -1.69 -34.00 -33.79
C VAL A 26 -1.44 -34.33 -35.23
N SER A 27 -1.04 -33.36 -36.05
CA SER A 27 -0.39 -33.65 -37.33
C SER A 27 1.11 -33.67 -37.11
N GLU A 28 1.66 -34.87 -37.16
CA GLU A 28 3.10 -35.09 -37.35
C GLU A 28 3.58 -34.47 -38.65
N ASN A 29 4.30 -33.35 -38.55
CA ASN A 29 5.06 -32.84 -39.68
C ASN A 29 6.53 -33.20 -39.54
N TYR A 30 6.98 -34.08 -40.43
CA TYR A 30 8.39 -34.43 -40.63
C TYR A 30 9.19 -33.18 -41.01
N PHE A 31 10.31 -32.96 -40.33
CA PHE A 31 11.27 -31.93 -40.69
C PHE A 31 11.95 -32.25 -42.02
N THR A 32 11.74 -31.41 -43.02
CA THR A 32 12.60 -31.39 -44.19
C THR A 32 13.70 -30.38 -43.97
N GLU A 33 14.94 -30.91 -44.13
CA GLU A 33 16.21 -30.20 -44.02
C GLU A 33 16.35 -29.19 -45.18
N ASN A 34 15.85 -27.96 -44.99
CA ASN A 34 16.21 -26.74 -45.77
C ASN A 34 15.41 -25.55 -45.20
N ASP A 35 15.62 -25.19 -43.93
CA ASP A 35 15.06 -23.98 -43.41
C ASP A 35 16.16 -22.94 -43.16
N THR A 36 16.24 -21.98 -44.06
CA THR A 36 16.87 -20.68 -43.81
C THR A 36 16.38 -20.13 -42.50
N VAL A 37 17.30 -19.77 -41.61
CA VAL A 37 17.07 -19.16 -40.29
C VAL A 37 16.00 -18.04 -40.45
N LYS A 38 14.76 -18.32 -40.08
CA LYS A 38 13.74 -17.28 -39.93
C LYS A 38 14.08 -16.52 -38.66
N THR A 39 14.54 -15.29 -38.82
CA THR A 39 14.61 -14.33 -37.73
C THR A 39 13.22 -14.20 -37.15
N LEU A 40 13.01 -14.63 -35.90
CA LEU A 40 11.79 -14.38 -35.17
C LEU A 40 11.63 -12.86 -35.07
N ASN A 41 10.53 -12.36 -35.59
CA ASN A 41 10.17 -10.96 -35.39
C ASN A 41 10.07 -10.69 -33.88
N GLU A 42 10.72 -9.64 -33.44
CA GLU A 42 10.65 -9.19 -32.05
C GLU A 42 9.17 -9.05 -31.67
N VAL A 43 8.74 -9.83 -30.68
CA VAL A 43 7.40 -9.69 -30.11
C VAL A 43 7.45 -8.45 -29.21
N VAL A 44 7.07 -7.31 -29.77
CA VAL A 44 6.87 -6.08 -29.01
C VAL A 44 5.59 -6.25 -28.21
N ILE A 45 5.73 -6.61 -26.94
CA ILE A 45 4.61 -6.58 -25.98
C ILE A 45 4.33 -5.11 -25.68
N ASN A 46 3.44 -4.51 -26.46
CA ASN A 46 2.87 -3.21 -26.14
C ASN A 46 1.88 -3.36 -24.97
N GLY A 47 2.41 -3.48 -23.77
CA GLY A 47 1.64 -3.33 -22.55
C GLY A 47 1.12 -1.89 -22.46
N LYS A 48 -0.14 -1.68 -22.74
CA LYS A 48 -0.82 -0.36 -22.76
C LYS A 48 -0.90 0.33 -21.40
N ASN A 49 -0.45 -0.26 -20.36
CA ASN A 49 -0.14 0.37 -19.07
C ASN A 49 1.08 -0.36 -18.56
N ASN A 50 2.23 0.28 -18.60
CA ASN A 50 3.40 -0.27 -17.93
C ASN A 50 3.28 0.04 -16.42
N PRO A 51 2.71 -0.87 -15.61
CA PRO A 51 2.56 -0.65 -14.16
C PRO A 51 3.91 -0.54 -13.48
N SER A 52 4.99 -0.90 -14.18
CA SER A 52 6.35 -0.84 -13.67
C SER A 52 6.99 0.56 -13.77
N LYS A 53 6.36 1.52 -14.47
CA LYS A 53 6.94 2.87 -14.53
C LYS A 53 6.85 3.54 -13.16
N SER A 54 8.01 3.85 -12.61
CA SER A 54 8.12 4.46 -11.29
C SER A 54 7.67 5.92 -11.29
N SER A 55 6.89 6.32 -10.28
CA SER A 55 6.52 7.71 -10.01
C SER A 55 7.54 8.45 -9.15
N VAL A 56 8.45 7.72 -8.49
CA VAL A 56 9.52 8.32 -7.67
C VAL A 56 10.63 8.96 -8.51
N ASN A 57 10.69 8.62 -9.80
CA ASN A 57 11.61 9.23 -10.76
C ASN A 57 11.09 10.59 -11.22
N ARG A 58 11.30 11.60 -10.42
CA ARG A 58 10.88 12.98 -10.70
C ARG A 58 11.81 13.71 -11.68
N ALA A 59 13.00 13.18 -11.95
CA ALA A 59 13.99 13.81 -12.78
C ALA A 59 13.76 13.64 -14.31
N GLY A 60 12.76 12.82 -14.70
CA GLY A 60 12.50 12.54 -16.11
C GLY A 60 13.59 11.71 -16.80
N ILE A 61 14.60 11.25 -16.08
CA ILE A 61 15.69 10.40 -16.56
C ILE A 61 15.14 8.98 -16.76
N LYS A 62 15.61 8.26 -17.77
CA LYS A 62 15.22 6.85 -17.93
C LYS A 62 15.67 6.05 -16.72
N GLU A 63 14.83 5.17 -16.22
CA GLU A 63 15.12 4.38 -14.99
C GLU A 63 16.44 3.63 -15.06
N LYS A 64 16.80 3.10 -16.26
CA LYS A 64 18.08 2.42 -16.50
C LYS A 64 19.32 3.33 -16.40
N ASP A 65 19.14 4.63 -16.53
CA ASP A 65 20.20 5.64 -16.51
C ASP A 65 20.29 6.34 -15.13
N LEU A 66 19.40 5.98 -14.19
CA LEU A 66 19.43 6.50 -12.83
C LEU A 66 20.52 5.82 -12.00
N PRO A 67 21.36 6.57 -11.25
CA PRO A 67 22.33 6.01 -10.32
C PRO A 67 21.69 5.50 -9.02
N GLN A 68 20.46 5.03 -9.08
CA GLN A 68 19.63 4.63 -7.95
C GLN A 68 18.88 3.34 -8.28
N ALA A 69 18.75 2.46 -7.30
CA ALA A 69 17.96 1.24 -7.47
C ALA A 69 16.49 1.51 -7.12
N ILE A 70 15.63 1.37 -8.11
CA ILE A 70 14.18 1.46 -7.94
C ILE A 70 13.60 0.06 -8.06
N GLN A 71 12.73 -0.30 -7.12
CA GLN A 71 11.93 -1.51 -7.19
C GLN A 71 10.46 -1.14 -7.09
N VAL A 72 9.64 -1.69 -7.98
CA VAL A 72 8.19 -1.49 -8.01
C VAL A 72 7.50 -2.82 -7.76
N ILE A 73 6.59 -2.84 -6.79
CA ILE A 73 5.74 -3.98 -6.47
C ILE A 73 4.32 -3.56 -6.85
N GLY A 74 3.82 -4.08 -7.96
CA GLY A 74 2.53 -3.69 -8.53
C GLY A 74 1.34 -4.41 -7.92
N THR A 75 0.15 -3.92 -8.26
CA THR A 75 -1.15 -4.45 -7.79
C THR A 75 -1.32 -5.94 -8.10
N GLU A 76 -0.76 -6.44 -9.22
CA GLU A 76 -0.83 -7.85 -9.57
C GLU A 76 -0.19 -8.76 -8.51
N ILE A 77 1.00 -8.40 -8.02
CA ILE A 77 1.69 -9.13 -6.95
C ILE A 77 0.90 -9.02 -5.64
N ILE A 78 0.42 -7.81 -5.33
CA ILE A 78 -0.38 -7.54 -4.12
C ILE A 78 -1.63 -8.43 -4.09
N GLN A 79 -2.34 -8.53 -5.21
CA GLN A 79 -3.55 -9.35 -5.34
C GLN A 79 -3.25 -10.84 -5.36
N GLN A 80 -2.27 -11.30 -6.16
CA GLN A 80 -1.91 -12.73 -6.25
C GLN A 80 -1.46 -13.29 -4.90
N GLN A 81 -0.76 -12.49 -4.10
CA GLN A 81 -0.32 -12.89 -2.76
C GLN A 81 -1.37 -12.63 -1.68
N GLN A 82 -2.53 -12.05 -2.03
CA GLN A 82 -3.57 -11.67 -1.08
C GLN A 82 -3.02 -10.85 0.10
N SER A 83 -2.14 -9.90 -0.19
CA SER A 83 -1.46 -9.11 0.82
C SER A 83 -2.46 -8.29 1.64
N ILE A 84 -2.41 -8.41 2.97
CA ILE A 84 -3.31 -7.74 3.91
C ILE A 84 -2.63 -6.52 4.52
N ARG A 85 -1.32 -6.63 4.75
CA ARG A 85 -0.49 -5.61 5.41
C ARG A 85 0.62 -5.14 4.46
N LEU A 86 1.13 -3.94 4.73
CA LEU A 86 2.27 -3.42 3.97
C LEU A 86 3.50 -4.32 4.14
N SER A 87 3.66 -4.95 5.32
CA SER A 87 4.68 -5.96 5.56
C SER A 87 4.61 -7.16 4.61
N ASP A 88 3.41 -7.56 4.17
CA ASP A 88 3.26 -8.64 3.18
C ASP A 88 3.77 -8.20 1.82
N VAL A 89 3.47 -6.98 1.41
CA VAL A 89 3.95 -6.39 0.15
C VAL A 89 5.48 -6.27 0.16
N VAL A 90 6.04 -5.77 1.26
CA VAL A 90 7.48 -5.49 1.41
C VAL A 90 8.33 -6.76 1.43
N LYS A 91 7.78 -7.96 1.72
CA LYS A 91 8.47 -9.25 1.56
C LYS A 91 9.05 -9.45 0.14
N ASN A 92 8.45 -8.79 -0.86
CA ASN A 92 8.93 -8.81 -2.25
C ASN A 92 10.06 -7.80 -2.51
N ALA A 93 10.41 -6.98 -1.53
CA ALA A 93 11.42 -5.93 -1.68
C ALA A 93 12.80 -6.40 -1.26
N ASN A 94 13.74 -6.43 -2.21
CA ASN A 94 15.11 -6.80 -1.91
C ASN A 94 15.76 -5.82 -0.93
N GLY A 95 16.39 -6.34 0.15
CA GLY A 95 17.12 -5.53 1.13
C GLY A 95 16.27 -4.55 1.93
N VAL A 96 14.96 -4.81 2.01
CA VAL A 96 14.04 -4.20 2.98
C VAL A 96 13.50 -5.31 3.86
N TYR A 97 13.46 -5.08 5.15
CA TYR A 97 12.92 -6.06 6.09
C TYR A 97 11.99 -5.40 7.11
N VAL A 98 11.10 -6.20 7.63
CA VAL A 98 10.15 -5.77 8.66
C VAL A 98 10.87 -5.76 10.00
N GLY A 99 10.84 -4.63 10.68
CA GLY A 99 11.29 -4.49 12.04
C GLY A 99 10.25 -4.95 13.06
N SER A 100 10.34 -4.44 14.27
CA SER A 100 9.36 -4.76 15.30
C SER A 100 8.05 -4.02 15.06
N ALA A 101 6.91 -4.71 15.17
CA ALA A 101 5.62 -4.07 15.32
C ALA A 101 5.56 -3.40 16.71
N ARG A 102 5.07 -2.17 16.79
CA ARG A 102 4.93 -1.46 18.06
C ARG A 102 3.53 -1.70 18.63
N GLY A 103 3.39 -2.76 19.41
CA GLY A 103 2.15 -3.08 20.12
C GLY A 103 0.93 -3.27 19.21
N GLY A 104 1.12 -3.54 17.92
CA GLY A 104 0.03 -3.62 16.94
C GLY A 104 -0.40 -2.29 16.32
N ALA A 105 0.11 -1.15 16.79
CA ALA A 105 -0.28 0.18 16.29
C ALA A 105 0.26 0.51 14.90
N GLN A 106 1.48 0.07 14.61
CA GLN A 106 2.20 0.42 13.39
C GLN A 106 3.16 -0.70 12.97
N GLU A 107 3.54 -0.70 11.70
CA GLU A 107 4.62 -1.51 11.15
C GLU A 107 5.88 -0.68 11.03
N SER A 108 7.05 -1.27 11.24
CA SER A 108 8.33 -0.64 10.98
C SER A 108 9.11 -1.39 9.92
N PHE A 109 9.81 -0.63 9.08
CA PHE A 109 10.59 -1.16 7.97
C PHE A 109 12.01 -0.65 8.05
N TRP A 110 12.96 -1.49 7.70
CA TRP A 110 14.37 -1.19 7.73
C TRP A 110 15.02 -1.48 6.38
N SER A 111 15.93 -0.64 5.99
CA SER A 111 16.75 -0.85 4.81
C SER A 111 18.17 -0.34 5.06
N ARG A 112 19.17 -1.14 4.69
CA ARG A 112 20.59 -0.78 4.85
C ARG A 112 20.96 -0.36 6.27
N GLY A 113 20.29 -0.94 7.28
CA GLY A 113 20.51 -0.60 8.70
C GLY A 113 19.80 0.64 9.21
N TYR A 114 19.00 1.32 8.38
CA TYR A 114 18.24 2.51 8.76
C TYR A 114 16.74 2.21 8.89
N ASP A 115 16.12 2.77 9.93
CA ASP A 115 14.67 2.75 10.09
C ASP A 115 14.01 3.70 9.05
N MET A 116 13.14 3.14 8.23
CA MET A 116 12.40 3.88 7.21
C MET A 116 11.06 4.43 7.75
N SER A 117 10.62 3.99 8.91
CA SER A 117 9.26 4.26 9.40
C SER A 117 9.04 5.72 9.80
N ALA A 118 10.07 6.43 10.27
CA ALA A 118 9.89 7.79 10.77
C ALA A 118 9.75 8.84 9.66
N ASN A 119 10.66 8.84 8.69
CA ASN A 119 10.77 9.93 7.71
C ASN A 119 10.82 9.48 6.25
N ASN A 120 10.83 8.18 5.99
CA ASN A 120 11.10 7.63 4.68
C ASN A 120 9.87 6.99 4.04
N MET A 121 8.70 7.14 4.67
CA MET A 121 7.43 6.67 4.11
C MET A 121 6.68 7.82 3.44
N PHE A 122 6.18 7.54 2.24
CA PHE A 122 5.44 8.48 1.41
C PHE A 122 4.18 7.82 0.87
N LYS A 123 3.15 8.64 0.62
CA LYS A 123 1.93 8.24 -0.07
C LYS A 123 1.67 9.25 -1.18
N ASN A 124 1.57 8.76 -2.42
CA ASN A 124 1.43 9.60 -3.61
C ASN A 124 2.51 10.72 -3.71
N GLY A 125 3.71 10.43 -3.21
CA GLY A 125 4.83 11.37 -3.20
C GLY A 125 4.85 12.37 -2.04
N PHE A 126 3.86 12.34 -1.15
CA PHE A 126 3.84 13.15 0.08
C PHE A 126 4.27 12.33 1.29
N ARG A 127 4.90 13.00 2.25
CA ARG A 127 5.26 12.35 3.52
C ARG A 127 4.02 11.76 4.19
N PHE A 128 4.13 10.53 4.62
CA PHE A 128 3.08 9.78 5.28
C PHE A 128 3.47 9.52 6.74
N ASN A 129 2.56 9.81 7.68
CA ASN A 129 2.76 9.45 9.08
C ASN A 129 2.64 7.93 9.23
N SER A 130 3.74 7.27 9.58
CA SER A 130 3.84 5.82 9.74
C SER A 130 3.33 5.31 11.10
N GLY A 131 2.74 6.17 11.90
CA GLY A 131 2.11 5.80 13.18
C GLY A 131 0.83 4.97 13.02
N SER A 132 0.30 4.86 11.79
CA SER A 132 -0.80 3.97 11.42
C SER A 132 -0.30 2.86 10.50
N ILE A 133 -1.11 1.80 10.36
CA ILE A 133 -0.89 0.75 9.37
C ILE A 133 -1.62 1.16 8.08
N PRO A 134 -0.93 1.38 6.95
CA PRO A 134 -1.57 1.76 5.70
C PRO A 134 -2.54 0.68 5.19
N GLU A 135 -3.61 1.08 4.49
CA GLU A 135 -4.50 0.13 3.83
C GLU A 135 -3.94 -0.28 2.47
N VAL A 136 -3.77 -1.58 2.27
CA VAL A 136 -3.18 -2.16 1.06
C VAL A 136 -4.19 -2.27 -0.08
N ALA A 137 -5.47 -2.46 0.19
CA ALA A 137 -6.51 -2.65 -0.83
C ALA A 137 -6.64 -1.47 -1.80
N SER A 138 -6.28 -0.26 -1.37
CA SER A 138 -6.30 0.94 -2.20
C SER A 138 -5.02 1.18 -3.00
N LEU A 139 -3.98 0.34 -2.83
CA LEU A 139 -2.68 0.56 -3.48
C LEU A 139 -2.65 0.01 -4.90
N GLU A 140 -2.19 0.82 -5.82
CA GLU A 140 -1.81 0.43 -7.18
C GLU A 140 -0.43 -0.23 -7.18
N LYS A 141 0.49 0.33 -6.39
CA LYS A 141 1.86 -0.17 -6.26
C LYS A 141 2.56 0.39 -5.02
N VAL A 142 3.62 -0.28 -4.63
CA VAL A 142 4.60 0.20 -3.65
C VAL A 142 5.94 0.34 -4.36
N GLU A 143 6.54 1.51 -4.27
CA GLU A 143 7.81 1.84 -4.89
C GLU A 143 8.87 2.02 -3.82
N ILE A 144 10.03 1.40 -4.01
CA ILE A 144 11.14 1.50 -3.09
C ILE A 144 12.33 2.07 -3.86
N LEU A 145 12.74 3.27 -3.48
CA LEU A 145 13.90 3.94 -4.02
C LEU A 145 15.05 3.84 -3.03
N LYS A 146 16.13 3.17 -3.41
CA LYS A 146 17.33 2.98 -2.60
C LYS A 146 18.45 3.87 -3.12
N GLY A 147 19.15 4.50 -2.22
CA GLY A 147 20.24 5.42 -2.54
C GLY A 147 19.93 6.84 -2.08
N SER A 148 20.56 7.82 -2.72
CA SER A 148 20.40 9.23 -2.35
C SER A 148 19.05 9.77 -2.78
N ALA A 149 18.05 9.68 -1.89
CA ALA A 149 16.71 10.21 -2.13
C ALA A 149 16.54 11.66 -1.62
N ALA A 150 17.47 12.15 -0.81
CA ALA A 150 17.35 13.45 -0.13
C ALA A 150 17.19 14.64 -1.10
N LEU A 151 17.78 14.56 -2.28
CA LEU A 151 17.65 15.62 -3.29
C LEU A 151 16.18 15.83 -3.75
N LEU A 152 15.42 14.73 -3.84
CA LEU A 152 14.05 14.74 -4.36
C LEU A 152 12.98 14.71 -3.26
N TYR A 153 13.34 14.21 -2.07
CA TYR A 153 12.40 13.92 -0.99
C TYR A 153 12.73 14.63 0.33
N GLY A 154 13.79 15.48 0.33
CA GLY A 154 14.18 16.25 1.50
C GLY A 154 14.84 15.42 2.59
N ASN A 155 14.52 15.72 3.86
CA ASN A 155 15.14 15.06 5.01
C ASN A 155 14.66 13.60 5.16
N VAL A 156 15.41 12.68 4.57
CA VAL A 156 15.20 11.22 4.64
C VAL A 156 16.46 10.51 5.08
N ALA A 157 16.30 9.39 5.78
CA ALA A 157 17.43 8.55 6.18
C ALA A 157 18.07 7.86 4.94
N PRO A 158 19.36 7.56 4.96
CA PRO A 158 20.08 7.00 3.81
C PRO A 158 19.63 5.61 3.34
N GLY A 159 18.78 4.94 4.12
CA GLY A 159 18.22 3.61 3.78
C GLY A 159 17.43 3.55 2.48
N GLY A 160 16.90 4.70 2.03
CA GLY A 160 15.99 4.82 0.89
C GLY A 160 14.61 5.27 1.32
N ILE A 161 13.67 5.35 0.37
CA ILE A 161 12.28 5.71 0.63
C ILE A 161 11.34 4.61 0.17
N MET A 162 10.16 4.58 0.78
CA MET A 162 9.02 3.78 0.37
C MET A 162 7.87 4.71 0.00
N ASN A 163 7.39 4.63 -1.25
CA ASN A 163 6.26 5.41 -1.72
C ASN A 163 5.09 4.48 -2.07
N MET A 164 3.99 4.67 -1.38
CA MET A 164 2.72 3.99 -1.61
C MET A 164 1.93 4.80 -2.62
N VAL A 165 1.61 4.21 -3.76
CA VAL A 165 0.82 4.86 -4.81
C VAL A 165 -0.59 4.26 -4.78
N THR A 166 -1.58 5.10 -4.58
CA THR A 166 -2.98 4.67 -4.57
C THR A 166 -3.53 4.56 -5.98
N LYS A 167 -4.52 3.71 -6.14
CA LYS A 167 -5.24 3.52 -7.39
C LYS A 167 -5.92 4.82 -7.83
N SER A 168 -5.76 5.19 -9.10
CA SER A 168 -6.29 6.43 -9.68
C SER A 168 -7.64 6.24 -10.36
N PRO A 169 -8.48 7.29 -10.49
CA PRO A 169 -9.70 7.26 -11.30
C PRO A 169 -9.44 6.83 -12.74
N ASN A 170 -10.42 6.17 -13.34
CA ASN A 170 -10.32 5.66 -14.71
C ASN A 170 -11.62 5.95 -15.46
N PHE A 171 -11.51 6.36 -16.74
CA PHE A 171 -12.66 6.60 -17.61
C PHE A 171 -13.37 5.32 -18.08
N ARG A 172 -12.74 4.15 -17.91
CA ARG A 172 -13.39 2.86 -18.13
C ARG A 172 -14.19 2.50 -16.89
N THR A 173 -15.42 2.06 -17.06
CA THR A 173 -16.23 1.55 -15.96
C THR A 173 -15.79 0.14 -15.59
N GLY A 174 -15.63 -0.11 -14.31
CA GLY A 174 -15.24 -1.41 -13.77
C GLY A 174 -15.23 -1.40 -12.26
N GLY A 175 -14.89 -2.54 -11.68
CA GLY A 175 -14.77 -2.68 -10.24
C GLY A 175 -14.56 -4.13 -9.83
N GLU A 176 -14.22 -4.28 -8.56
CA GLU A 176 -13.97 -5.55 -7.90
C GLU A 176 -14.55 -5.49 -6.49
N ILE A 177 -15.19 -6.57 -6.08
CA ILE A 177 -15.59 -6.80 -4.69
C ILE A 177 -14.84 -8.04 -4.23
N THR A 178 -14.09 -7.91 -3.15
CA THR A 178 -13.27 -8.98 -2.61
C THR A 178 -13.70 -9.30 -1.19
N MET A 179 -13.69 -10.57 -0.83
CA MET A 179 -13.88 -11.04 0.53
C MET A 179 -12.71 -11.94 0.92
N GLN A 180 -11.95 -11.51 1.90
CA GLN A 180 -10.92 -12.33 2.52
C GLN A 180 -11.44 -12.85 3.87
N ALA A 181 -11.19 -14.12 4.17
CA ALA A 181 -11.53 -14.74 5.43
C ALA A 181 -10.40 -15.67 5.86
N GLY A 182 -10.21 -15.83 7.16
CA GLY A 182 -9.13 -16.63 7.70
C GLY A 182 -9.37 -17.07 9.14
N SER A 183 -8.35 -17.67 9.74
CA SER A 183 -8.35 -18.07 11.14
C SER A 183 -8.50 -16.85 12.06
N TYR A 184 -8.92 -17.09 13.30
CA TYR A 184 -9.06 -16.08 14.33
C TYR A 184 -10.10 -15.01 13.97
N SER A 185 -11.27 -15.45 13.56
CA SER A 185 -12.40 -14.57 13.20
C SER A 185 -12.04 -13.49 12.18
N PHE A 186 -10.98 -13.71 11.39
CA PHE A 186 -10.57 -12.75 10.38
C PHE A 186 -11.54 -12.74 9.22
N TYR A 187 -12.07 -11.57 8.91
CA TYR A 187 -12.75 -11.30 7.66
C TYR A 187 -12.53 -9.86 7.20
N LYS A 188 -12.39 -9.70 5.90
CA LYS A 188 -12.09 -8.40 5.28
C LYS A 188 -12.80 -8.27 3.93
N PRO A 189 -14.05 -7.78 3.90
CA PRO A 189 -14.66 -7.31 2.66
C PRO A 189 -13.97 -6.05 2.17
N SER A 190 -13.79 -5.94 0.86
CA SER A 190 -13.32 -4.73 0.21
C SER A 190 -14.01 -4.50 -1.14
N ALA A 191 -14.11 -3.24 -1.54
CA ALA A 191 -14.68 -2.82 -2.81
C ALA A 191 -13.77 -1.82 -3.48
N ASP A 192 -13.61 -1.96 -4.79
CA ASP A 192 -12.93 -1.03 -5.68
C ASP A 192 -13.83 -0.78 -6.88
N VAL A 193 -14.40 0.41 -7.00
CA VAL A 193 -15.32 0.76 -8.07
C VAL A 193 -14.83 2.02 -8.76
N TYR A 194 -14.80 1.99 -10.09
CA TYR A 194 -14.32 3.12 -10.87
C TYR A 194 -15.13 3.27 -12.17
N GLY A 195 -15.12 4.48 -12.71
CA GLY A 195 -15.81 4.81 -13.94
C GLY A 195 -15.76 6.29 -14.26
N ALA A 196 -16.60 6.71 -15.19
CA ALA A 196 -16.72 8.09 -15.59
C ALA A 196 -18.18 8.57 -15.49
N PHE A 197 -18.38 9.78 -15.00
CA PHE A 197 -19.65 10.48 -15.08
C PHE A 197 -19.91 11.01 -16.49
N ASN A 198 -18.81 11.42 -17.17
CA ASN A 198 -18.81 11.90 -18.56
C ASN A 198 -17.38 11.84 -19.12
N ASN A 199 -17.14 12.38 -20.31
CA ASN A 199 -15.83 12.36 -20.96
C ASN A 199 -14.75 13.21 -20.27
N SER A 200 -15.14 14.03 -19.29
CA SER A 200 -14.24 14.94 -18.57
C SER A 200 -14.08 14.62 -17.10
N ILE A 201 -14.95 13.79 -16.52
CA ILE A 201 -14.92 13.49 -15.07
C ILE A 201 -14.95 11.98 -14.87
N ALA A 202 -13.88 11.47 -14.29
CA ALA A 202 -13.79 10.09 -13.84
C ALA A 202 -13.73 10.00 -12.31
N TYR A 203 -14.18 8.87 -11.76
CA TYR A 203 -14.18 8.60 -10.33
C TYR A 203 -13.55 7.25 -10.01
N ARG A 204 -13.09 7.10 -8.79
CA ARG A 204 -12.78 5.82 -8.16
C ARG A 204 -13.10 5.88 -6.68
N PHE A 205 -13.62 4.80 -6.17
CA PHE A 205 -13.87 4.59 -4.76
C PHE A 205 -13.29 3.26 -4.34
N ASN A 206 -12.42 3.28 -3.33
CA ASN A 206 -11.97 2.10 -2.64
C ASN A 206 -12.47 2.14 -1.21
N GLY A 207 -12.93 1.00 -0.70
CA GLY A 207 -13.35 0.86 0.68
C GLY A 207 -13.03 -0.53 1.20
N SER A 208 -12.70 -0.63 2.48
CA SER A 208 -12.54 -1.91 3.17
C SER A 208 -12.98 -1.82 4.62
N TYR A 209 -13.45 -2.95 5.11
CA TYR A 209 -13.68 -3.19 6.52
C TYR A 209 -12.87 -4.42 6.93
N GLU A 210 -12.32 -4.43 8.12
CA GLU A 210 -11.61 -5.59 8.65
C GLU A 210 -12.02 -5.80 10.10
N ASN A 211 -12.34 -7.04 10.43
CA ASN A 211 -12.44 -7.50 11.81
C ASN A 211 -11.56 -8.75 11.96
N SER A 212 -10.79 -8.79 13.02
CA SER A 212 -9.89 -9.90 13.28
C SER A 212 -9.60 -10.05 14.77
N GLU A 213 -9.38 -11.29 15.15
CA GLU A 213 -8.73 -11.68 16.41
C GLU A 213 -7.29 -12.09 16.13
N SER A 214 -6.56 -12.47 17.16
CA SER A 214 -5.19 -12.98 17.06
C SER A 214 -5.10 -14.39 17.61
N PHE A 215 -4.00 -15.10 17.32
CA PHE A 215 -3.66 -16.31 18.04
C PHE A 215 -3.39 -16.07 19.54
N ARG A 216 -3.20 -14.80 19.94
CA ARG A 216 -3.09 -14.38 21.33
C ARG A 216 -4.45 -14.01 21.88
N ASP A 217 -4.73 -14.44 23.09
CA ASP A 217 -5.99 -14.15 23.78
C ASP A 217 -6.21 -12.64 23.91
N TYR A 218 -7.46 -12.21 23.78
CA TYR A 218 -7.88 -10.81 23.94
C TYR A 218 -7.31 -9.79 22.93
N VAL A 219 -6.53 -10.20 21.97
CA VAL A 219 -5.98 -9.30 20.95
C VAL A 219 -6.91 -9.26 19.76
N THR A 220 -7.54 -8.10 19.55
CA THR A 220 -8.53 -7.86 18.51
C THR A 220 -8.18 -6.64 17.69
N ARG A 221 -8.76 -6.54 16.49
CA ARG A 221 -8.67 -5.37 15.62
C ARG A 221 -9.95 -5.20 14.82
N GLU A 222 -10.40 -3.95 14.72
CA GLU A 222 -11.47 -3.52 13.84
C GLU A 222 -11.04 -2.30 13.04
N ARG A 223 -11.17 -2.33 11.71
CA ARG A 223 -10.71 -1.24 10.83
C ARG A 223 -11.75 -0.89 9.79
N TYR A 224 -11.86 0.40 9.54
CA TYR A 224 -12.64 0.99 8.46
C TYR A 224 -11.72 1.86 7.59
N TYR A 225 -11.82 1.69 6.30
CA TYR A 225 -11.08 2.51 5.35
C TYR A 225 -11.93 2.88 4.15
N VAL A 226 -11.82 4.14 3.73
CA VAL A 226 -12.43 4.65 2.50
C VAL A 226 -11.45 5.56 1.77
N ASN A 227 -11.44 5.49 0.45
CA ASN A 227 -10.58 6.30 -0.41
C ASN A 227 -11.33 6.72 -1.68
N PRO A 228 -12.14 7.79 -1.64
CA PRO A 228 -12.73 8.40 -2.81
C PRO A 228 -11.70 9.22 -3.59
N SER A 229 -11.83 9.24 -4.91
CA SER A 229 -11.03 10.09 -5.79
C SER A 229 -11.79 10.49 -7.06
N LEU A 230 -11.48 11.69 -7.56
CA LEU A 230 -12.07 12.27 -8.77
C LEU A 230 -10.96 12.81 -9.66
N LEU A 231 -11.07 12.57 -10.95
CA LEU A 231 -10.20 13.13 -11.98
C LEU A 231 -11.03 14.03 -12.89
N PHE A 232 -10.60 15.27 -13.05
CA PHE A 232 -11.19 16.26 -13.94
C PHE A 232 -10.22 16.52 -15.08
N LYS A 233 -10.63 16.23 -16.30
CA LYS A 233 -10.01 16.74 -17.53
C LYS A 233 -10.58 18.11 -17.84
N VAL A 234 -9.93 19.15 -17.31
CA VAL A 234 -10.36 20.55 -17.52
C VAL A 234 -10.16 20.97 -18.98
N SER A 235 -9.11 20.44 -19.61
CA SER A 235 -8.80 20.58 -21.03
C SER A 235 -7.89 19.43 -21.48
N ASP A 236 -7.57 19.38 -22.78
CA ASP A 236 -6.59 18.41 -23.29
C ASP A 236 -5.18 18.56 -22.70
N LYS A 237 -4.92 19.70 -22.02
CA LYS A 237 -3.64 20.04 -21.43
C LYS A 237 -3.66 20.10 -19.91
N THR A 238 -4.83 20.00 -19.28
CA THR A 238 -4.97 20.22 -17.84
C THR A 238 -5.82 19.13 -17.21
N GLU A 239 -5.22 18.43 -16.27
CA GLU A 239 -5.89 17.44 -15.44
C GLU A 239 -5.76 17.82 -13.96
N ILE A 240 -6.86 17.67 -13.21
CA ILE A 240 -6.91 17.88 -11.78
C ILE A 240 -7.41 16.60 -11.13
N THR A 241 -6.65 16.04 -10.22
CA THR A 241 -7.09 14.90 -9.40
C THR A 241 -7.32 15.36 -7.97
N LEU A 242 -8.52 15.11 -7.46
CA LEU A 242 -8.86 15.24 -6.05
C LEU A 242 -8.88 13.84 -5.45
N GLN A 243 -8.24 13.67 -4.30
CA GLN A 243 -8.20 12.40 -3.61
C GLN A 243 -8.29 12.62 -2.11
N ALA A 244 -9.06 11.77 -1.45
CA ALA A 244 -9.12 11.74 0.00
C ALA A 244 -9.07 10.31 0.49
N ASP A 245 -8.68 10.11 1.74
CA ASP A 245 -8.83 8.85 2.45
C ASP A 245 -9.09 9.08 3.93
N TYR A 246 -9.77 8.11 4.51
CA TYR A 246 -10.02 8.06 5.94
C TYR A 246 -9.82 6.63 6.45
N LEU A 247 -9.06 6.51 7.52
CA LEU A 247 -8.81 5.29 8.26
C LEU A 247 -9.25 5.46 9.70
N SER A 248 -10.02 4.50 10.22
CA SER A 248 -10.25 4.29 11.65
C SER A 248 -9.82 2.87 11.99
N ASP A 249 -8.97 2.72 12.99
CA ASP A 249 -8.36 1.45 13.38
C ASP A 249 -8.43 1.33 14.92
N ASP A 250 -9.30 0.46 15.40
CA ASP A 250 -9.41 0.07 16.81
C ASP A 250 -8.63 -1.22 17.02
N TRP A 251 -7.72 -1.22 17.99
CA TRP A 251 -6.80 -2.34 18.19
C TRP A 251 -6.45 -2.56 19.65
N THR A 252 -6.11 -3.79 20.02
CA THR A 252 -5.62 -4.12 21.34
C THR A 252 -4.10 -3.99 21.37
N PRO A 253 -3.51 -3.12 22.24
CA PRO A 253 -2.06 -3.04 22.42
C PRO A 253 -1.47 -4.35 22.91
N ASP A 254 -0.51 -4.90 22.14
CA ASP A 254 0.19 -6.12 22.48
C ASP A 254 1.69 -5.96 22.22
N PHE A 255 2.44 -5.71 23.27
CA PHE A 255 3.90 -5.53 23.20
C PHE A 255 4.69 -6.83 23.38
N GLY A 256 4.00 -7.95 23.62
CA GLY A 256 4.63 -9.25 23.86
C GLY A 256 5.38 -9.32 25.19
N THR A 257 6.36 -10.22 25.26
CA THR A 257 7.20 -10.42 26.44
C THR A 257 8.64 -9.96 26.22
N GLY A 258 9.38 -9.77 27.30
CA GLY A 258 10.82 -9.55 27.30
C GLY A 258 11.61 -10.85 27.45
N SER A 259 12.87 -10.70 27.82
CA SER A 259 13.78 -11.81 28.13
C SER A 259 14.03 -11.92 29.63
N ILE A 260 14.34 -13.12 30.11
CA ILE A 260 14.87 -13.38 31.45
C ILE A 260 16.38 -13.62 31.28
N GLY A 261 17.17 -12.64 31.64
CA GLY A 261 18.61 -12.66 31.36
C GLY A 261 18.84 -12.64 29.81
N LYS A 262 19.38 -13.73 29.26
CA LYS A 262 19.65 -13.88 27.83
C LYS A 262 18.63 -14.77 27.09
N GLU A 263 17.67 -15.32 27.82
CA GLU A 263 16.69 -16.24 27.27
C GLU A 263 15.33 -15.57 27.11
N ILE A 264 14.57 -15.94 26.08
CA ILE A 264 13.20 -15.48 25.91
C ILE A 264 12.34 -16.13 27.01
N ALA A 265 11.48 -15.34 27.66
CA ALA A 265 10.58 -15.87 28.68
C ALA A 265 9.67 -16.97 28.07
N ASP A 266 9.66 -18.14 28.71
CA ASP A 266 8.82 -19.27 28.30
C ASP A 266 7.38 -19.01 28.76
N VAL A 267 6.53 -18.66 27.79
CA VAL A 267 5.09 -18.43 28.02
C VAL A 267 4.29 -19.16 26.93
N PRO A 268 3.06 -19.58 27.22
CA PRO A 268 2.18 -20.19 26.21
C PRO A 268 2.05 -19.28 24.97
N ARG A 269 2.02 -19.88 23.77
CA ARG A 269 1.96 -19.12 22.51
C ARG A 269 0.77 -18.15 22.44
N ASN A 270 -0.35 -18.50 23.03
CA ASN A 270 -1.56 -17.69 23.08
C ASN A 270 -1.59 -16.68 24.23
N ALA A 271 -0.55 -16.63 25.07
CA ALA A 271 -0.53 -15.76 26.24
C ALA A 271 -0.55 -14.28 25.82
N TYR A 272 -1.53 -13.56 26.32
CA TYR A 272 -1.59 -12.12 26.28
C TYR A 272 -1.14 -11.55 27.64
N LEU A 273 -0.03 -10.87 27.66
CA LEU A 273 0.57 -10.35 28.90
C LEU A 273 0.12 -8.94 29.24
N GLY A 274 -0.63 -8.30 28.35
CA GLY A 274 -1.23 -6.99 28.58
C GLY A 274 -2.42 -7.04 29.56
N ALA A 275 -3.02 -5.91 29.82
CA ALA A 275 -4.25 -5.82 30.61
C ALA A 275 -5.48 -5.94 29.68
N LYS A 276 -6.50 -6.65 30.10
CA LYS A 276 -7.73 -6.88 29.30
C LYS A 276 -8.49 -5.61 28.93
N TRP A 277 -8.30 -4.55 29.67
CA TRP A 277 -8.87 -3.23 29.41
C TRP A 277 -8.04 -2.38 28.45
N SER A 278 -6.87 -2.87 28.02
CA SER A 278 -6.02 -2.16 27.07
C SER A 278 -6.74 -1.95 25.76
N ASN A 279 -6.65 -0.75 25.21
CA ASN A 279 -7.22 -0.39 23.93
C ASN A 279 -6.37 0.67 23.24
N GLY A 280 -6.46 0.72 21.94
CA GLY A 280 -5.87 1.72 21.08
C GLY A 280 -6.83 2.10 19.97
N ASN A 281 -6.85 3.38 19.62
CA ASN A 281 -7.57 3.89 18.47
C ASN A 281 -6.65 4.77 17.65
N THR A 282 -6.67 4.60 16.34
CA THR A 282 -5.93 5.42 15.39
C THR A 282 -6.90 5.93 14.33
N LYS A 283 -6.93 7.24 14.14
CA LYS A 283 -7.69 7.90 13.08
C LYS A 283 -6.72 8.65 12.19
N GLN A 284 -6.88 8.52 10.89
CA GLN A 284 -6.06 9.25 9.93
C GLN A 284 -6.93 9.66 8.74
N ALA A 285 -6.88 10.93 8.42
CA ALA A 285 -7.51 11.49 7.24
C ALA A 285 -6.46 12.14 6.35
N THR A 286 -6.58 11.96 5.05
CA THR A 286 -5.73 12.63 4.07
C THR A 286 -6.62 13.24 2.99
N ALA A 287 -6.29 14.45 2.55
CA ALA A 287 -6.88 15.07 1.37
C ALA A 287 -5.76 15.64 0.49
N SER A 288 -5.87 15.45 -0.81
CA SER A 288 -4.86 15.95 -1.75
C SER A 288 -5.49 16.44 -3.06
N ILE A 289 -4.81 17.40 -3.66
CA ILE A 289 -5.07 17.91 -4.99
C ILE A 289 -3.79 17.79 -5.80
N LEU A 290 -3.89 17.21 -7.00
CA LEU A 290 -2.81 17.09 -7.95
C LEU A 290 -3.25 17.76 -9.25
N VAL A 291 -2.48 18.73 -9.70
CA VAL A 291 -2.74 19.48 -10.93
C VAL A 291 -1.58 19.23 -11.89
N ASN A 292 -1.90 18.70 -13.06
CA ASN A 292 -0.95 18.50 -14.15
C ASN A 292 -1.36 19.42 -15.30
N HIS A 293 -0.44 20.26 -15.75
CA HIS A 293 -0.66 21.16 -16.86
C HIS A 293 0.46 21.06 -17.88
N GLU A 294 0.11 20.86 -19.15
CA GLU A 294 1.04 20.86 -20.28
C GLU A 294 0.91 22.18 -21.05
N PHE A 295 1.83 23.12 -20.84
CA PHE A 295 1.86 24.36 -21.64
C PHE A 295 2.03 24.06 -23.13
N ASN A 296 2.94 23.13 -23.43
CA ASN A 296 3.25 22.63 -24.74
C ASN A 296 4.00 21.28 -24.62
N PRO A 297 4.32 20.57 -25.71
CA PRO A 297 5.03 19.29 -25.65
C PRO A 297 6.37 19.29 -24.92
N ASN A 298 6.97 20.48 -24.75
CA ASN A 298 8.27 20.64 -24.11
C ASN A 298 8.20 21.11 -22.65
N TRP A 299 7.06 21.61 -22.17
CA TRP A 299 6.94 22.20 -20.85
C TRP A 299 5.71 21.71 -20.11
N LYS A 300 5.93 21.16 -18.91
CA LYS A 300 4.90 20.63 -18.02
C LYS A 300 5.07 21.22 -16.63
N LEU A 301 3.94 21.59 -16.04
CA LEU A 301 3.83 22.02 -14.66
C LEU A 301 3.05 20.99 -13.86
N ASN A 302 3.59 20.60 -12.71
CA ASN A 302 2.87 19.80 -11.73
C ASN A 302 2.79 20.62 -10.43
N PHE A 303 1.58 20.78 -9.92
CA PHE A 303 1.32 21.33 -8.59
C PHE A 303 0.57 20.29 -7.77
N ASN A 304 1.11 19.95 -6.63
CA ASN A 304 0.55 18.96 -5.73
C ASN A 304 0.47 19.56 -4.33
N SER A 305 -0.67 19.40 -3.67
CA SER A 305 -0.91 19.79 -2.28
C SER A 305 -1.57 18.66 -1.54
N SER A 306 -1.16 18.43 -0.30
CA SER A 306 -1.72 17.41 0.57
C SER A 306 -1.82 17.91 2.00
N PHE A 307 -2.91 17.56 2.64
CA PHE A 307 -3.12 17.72 4.08
C PHE A 307 -3.40 16.35 4.67
N GLN A 308 -2.73 16.02 5.77
CA GLN A 308 -2.94 14.82 6.56
C GLN A 308 -3.18 15.22 8.01
N ASP A 309 -4.25 14.66 8.59
CA ASP A 309 -4.57 14.72 10.01
C ASP A 309 -4.45 13.31 10.61
N TYR A 310 -3.73 13.20 11.69
CA TYR A 310 -3.46 11.95 12.38
C TYR A 310 -3.71 12.12 13.87
N ASP A 311 -4.54 11.25 14.44
CA ASP A 311 -4.82 11.15 15.87
C ASP A 311 -4.71 9.69 16.29
N ARG A 312 -3.89 9.42 17.28
CA ARG A 312 -3.77 8.11 17.91
C ARG A 312 -3.83 8.26 19.43
N GLU A 313 -4.68 7.48 20.04
CA GLU A 313 -4.71 7.31 21.48
C GLU A 313 -4.60 5.83 21.83
N SER A 314 -3.81 5.50 22.83
CA SER A 314 -3.74 4.14 23.37
C SER A 314 -3.53 4.16 24.87
N ILE A 315 -4.16 3.20 25.52
CA ILE A 315 -4.05 2.97 26.96
C ILE A 315 -3.76 1.48 27.17
N GLY A 316 -2.75 1.17 27.94
CA GLY A 316 -2.37 -0.23 28.13
C GLY A 316 -1.12 -0.39 28.95
N THR A 317 -0.63 -1.61 28.97
CA THR A 317 0.65 -1.95 29.59
C THR A 317 1.73 -1.96 28.51
N GLU A 318 2.94 -1.53 28.85
CA GLU A 318 4.10 -1.64 27.99
C GLU A 318 4.66 -3.07 27.99
N ARG A 319 5.74 -3.29 27.23
CA ARG A 319 6.43 -4.58 27.23
C ARG A 319 6.85 -4.97 28.63
N ILE A 320 6.48 -6.16 29.04
CA ILE A 320 6.87 -6.73 30.33
C ILE A 320 8.30 -7.21 30.23
N GLN A 321 9.13 -6.76 31.15
CA GLN A 321 10.51 -7.20 31.30
C GLN A 321 10.62 -7.96 32.63
N PRO A 322 10.63 -9.30 32.61
CA PRO A 322 10.76 -10.09 33.83
C PRO A 322 12.14 -9.91 34.53
N ALA A 323 12.14 -9.93 35.86
CA ALA A 323 13.37 -10.05 36.64
C ALA A 323 13.92 -11.50 36.58
N ALA A 324 15.15 -11.71 37.04
CA ALA A 324 15.79 -13.03 37.03
C ALA A 324 15.03 -14.12 37.78
N ASN A 325 14.26 -13.72 38.81
CA ASN A 325 13.40 -14.62 39.60
C ASN A 325 12.02 -14.85 38.97
N GLY A 326 11.75 -14.27 37.79
CA GLY A 326 10.46 -14.39 37.09
C GLY A 326 9.40 -13.35 37.49
N ASP A 327 9.66 -12.53 38.50
CA ASP A 327 8.75 -11.46 38.88
C ASP A 327 8.74 -10.36 37.84
N TRP A 328 7.59 -9.71 37.66
CA TRP A 328 7.47 -8.56 36.80
C TRP A 328 6.52 -7.49 37.33
N ASN A 329 6.70 -6.27 36.81
CA ASN A 329 5.75 -5.20 36.98
C ASN A 329 5.04 -4.95 35.63
N ARG A 330 3.76 -4.57 35.67
CA ARG A 330 3.00 -4.10 34.50
C ARG A 330 2.96 -2.58 34.51
N PRO A 331 3.87 -1.90 33.82
CA PRO A 331 3.80 -0.46 33.72
C PRO A 331 2.54 -0.06 32.93
N TYR A 332 1.83 0.92 33.44
CA TYR A 332 0.67 1.50 32.79
C TYR A 332 1.10 2.71 31.99
N GLY A 333 0.59 2.81 30.76
CA GLY A 333 0.81 3.95 29.89
C GLY A 333 -0.46 4.40 29.18
N ARG A 334 -0.65 5.71 29.08
CA ARG A 334 -1.58 6.35 28.16
C ARG A 334 -0.79 7.22 27.23
N ASN A 335 -0.87 6.93 25.94
CA ASN A 335 -0.16 7.68 24.90
C ASN A 335 -1.18 8.33 23.98
N LYS A 336 -1.01 9.63 23.74
CA LYS A 336 -1.75 10.37 22.73
C LYS A 336 -0.79 11.06 21.79
N ALA A 337 -1.02 10.93 20.48
CA ALA A 337 -0.26 11.60 19.44
C ALA A 337 -1.23 12.23 18.46
N VAL A 338 -1.08 13.52 18.23
CA VAL A 338 -1.82 14.27 17.22
C VAL A 338 -0.79 14.94 16.32
N GLU A 339 -0.94 14.77 15.01
CA GLU A 339 -0.03 15.34 14.03
C GLU A 339 -0.81 15.81 12.81
N GLN A 340 -0.48 17.02 12.35
CA GLN A 340 -1.00 17.58 11.12
C GLN A 340 0.15 17.86 10.17
N ILE A 341 0.07 17.32 8.96
CA ILE A 341 1.09 17.51 7.93
C ILE A 341 0.44 18.23 6.76
N PHE A 342 0.98 19.39 6.43
CA PHE A 342 0.63 20.13 5.24
C PHE A 342 1.83 20.17 4.31
N ALA A 343 1.69 19.61 3.10
CA ALA A 343 2.77 19.48 2.14
C ALA A 343 2.36 20.04 0.79
N ASN A 344 3.22 20.88 0.20
CA ASN A 344 3.03 21.42 -1.12
C ASN A 344 4.27 21.15 -1.97
N GLN A 345 4.05 20.89 -3.23
CA GLN A 345 5.10 20.72 -4.21
C GLN A 345 4.69 21.35 -5.53
N ILE A 346 5.58 22.13 -6.09
CA ILE A 346 5.48 22.63 -7.45
C ILE A 346 6.72 22.18 -8.22
N SER A 347 6.53 21.67 -9.42
CA SER A 347 7.62 21.30 -10.30
C SER A 347 7.33 21.72 -11.74
N LEU A 348 8.33 22.32 -12.38
CA LEU A 348 8.30 22.66 -13.79
C LEU A 348 9.35 21.80 -14.50
N GLN A 349 8.91 21.04 -15.47
CA GLN A 349 9.78 20.19 -16.29
C GLN A 349 9.80 20.74 -17.71
N GLY A 350 10.99 20.84 -18.31
CA GLY A 350 11.08 21.40 -19.63
C GLY A 350 12.27 20.93 -20.44
N ASN A 351 12.12 20.96 -21.76
CA ASN A 351 13.18 20.74 -22.71
C ASN A 351 13.35 21.99 -23.59
N PHE A 352 14.56 22.51 -23.68
CA PHE A 352 14.86 23.67 -24.52
C PHE A 352 16.25 23.55 -25.16
N LYS A 353 16.55 24.42 -26.10
CA LYS A 353 17.85 24.44 -26.79
C LYS A 353 18.47 25.82 -26.71
N THR A 354 19.77 25.88 -26.48
CA THR A 354 20.60 27.07 -26.71
C THR A 354 21.61 26.75 -27.80
N GLY A 355 21.34 27.24 -29.01
CA GLY A 355 22.11 26.89 -30.19
C GLY A 355 22.02 25.38 -30.48
N LYS A 356 23.18 24.69 -30.44
CA LYS A 356 23.29 23.24 -30.66
C LYS A 356 23.11 22.41 -29.38
N ILE A 357 23.10 23.05 -28.22
CA ILE A 357 23.00 22.37 -26.91
C ILE A 357 21.56 22.13 -26.57
N LYS A 358 21.21 20.89 -26.23
CA LYS A 358 19.90 20.50 -25.71
C LYS A 358 19.96 20.51 -24.18
N HIS A 359 18.96 21.12 -23.58
CA HIS A 359 18.81 21.17 -22.12
C HIS A 359 17.53 20.45 -21.71
N GLN A 360 17.59 19.78 -20.59
CA GLN A 360 16.46 19.23 -19.86
C GLN A 360 16.46 19.82 -18.45
N LEU A 361 15.34 20.39 -18.04
CA LEU A 361 15.11 20.99 -16.74
C LEU A 361 14.11 20.13 -15.95
#